data_c67f966b6ed0bbc04f910c23022aa198
#
_entry.id   c67f966b6ed0bbc04f910c23022aa198
#
_cell.length_a   1.000
_cell.length_b   1.000
_cell.length_c   1.000
_cell.angle_alpha   90.00
_cell.angle_beta   90.00
_cell.angle_gamma   90.00
#
_symmetry.space_group_name_H-M   'P 1'
#
loop_
_entity.id
_entity.type
_entity.pdbx_description
1 polymer ?
#
loop_
_entity_poly.entity_id
_entity_poly.type
_entity_poly.pdbx_seq_one_letter_code
_entity_poly.pdbx_strand_id
1 'polypeptide(L)'
;MSIENIQEERLQIIDEIFDLFDSENLGYVDIKDSLKILASLGKKLDIEEENDFITIVDPKNTGRVTKESFIRGFEDMYTLPKDFLQEVEQAFKFFDHEGEGKIPCKQLKKLLINNSKEYKEEDVNQLFKTLNLDEDGYINIKQFVNEWKFQ
;
A
#
# COMPACT_ATOMS: atom_id res chain seq x y z
N MET A 1 9.60 4.78 -13.80
CA MET A 1 8.36 4.13 -13.32
C MET A 1 7.60 5.08 -12.43
N SER A 2 6.33 5.31 -12.70
CA SER A 2 5.50 6.21 -11.89
C SER A 2 4.81 5.45 -10.76
N ILE A 3 4.34 6.18 -9.74
CA ILE A 3 3.56 5.60 -8.64
C ILE A 3 2.26 5.01 -9.19
N GLU A 4 1.63 5.64 -10.17
CA GLU A 4 0.42 5.13 -10.81
C GLU A 4 0.64 3.74 -11.42
N ASN A 5 1.76 3.53 -12.10
CA ASN A 5 2.09 2.22 -12.67
C ASN A 5 2.24 1.14 -11.60
N ILE A 6 2.84 1.48 -10.47
CA ILE A 6 2.98 0.55 -9.34
C ILE A 6 1.62 0.18 -8.77
N GLN A 7 0.72 1.15 -8.64
CA GLN A 7 -0.63 0.91 -8.15
C GLN A 7 -1.45 0.06 -9.13
N GLU A 8 -1.31 0.30 -10.42
CA GLU A 8 -1.97 -0.51 -11.45
C GLU A 8 -1.51 -1.96 -11.43
N GLU A 9 -0.20 -2.19 -11.30
CA GLU A 9 0.35 -3.55 -11.16
C GLU A 9 -0.23 -4.26 -9.93
N ARG A 10 -0.33 -3.54 -8.82
CA ARG A 10 -0.88 -4.08 -7.58
C ARG A 10 -2.36 -4.44 -7.74
N LEU A 11 -3.15 -3.58 -8.37
CA LEU A 11 -4.57 -3.84 -8.63
C LEU A 11 -4.75 -5.04 -9.55
N GLN A 12 -3.89 -5.22 -10.53
CA GLN A 12 -3.92 -6.38 -11.42
C GLN A 12 -3.67 -7.67 -10.64
N ILE A 13 -2.71 -7.68 -9.72
CA ILE A 13 -2.42 -8.84 -8.88
C ILE A 13 -3.63 -9.17 -8.00
N ILE A 14 -4.27 -8.17 -7.40
CA ILE A 14 -5.47 -8.34 -6.59
C ILE A 14 -6.59 -8.96 -7.44
N ASP A 15 -6.79 -8.43 -8.64
CA ASP A 15 -7.81 -8.92 -9.56
C ASP A 15 -7.61 -10.40 -9.89
N GLU A 16 -6.40 -10.81 -10.19
CA GLU A 16 -6.06 -12.19 -10.50
C GLU A 16 -6.29 -13.12 -9.29
N ILE A 17 -5.83 -12.71 -8.11
CA ILE A 17 -6.00 -13.51 -6.89
C ILE A 17 -7.48 -13.61 -6.51
N PHE A 18 -8.22 -12.52 -6.61
CA PHE A 18 -9.66 -12.53 -6.32
C PHE A 18 -10.39 -13.52 -7.22
N ASP A 19 -10.08 -13.54 -8.52
CA ASP A 19 -10.69 -14.46 -9.47
C ASP A 19 -10.37 -15.92 -9.16
N LEU A 20 -9.19 -16.20 -8.62
CA LEU A 20 -8.85 -17.56 -8.17
C LEU A 20 -9.74 -18.03 -7.01
N PHE A 21 -10.10 -17.14 -6.10
CA PHE A 21 -10.99 -17.45 -4.99
C PHE A 21 -12.46 -17.46 -5.41
N ASP A 22 -12.83 -16.65 -6.39
CA ASP A 22 -14.18 -16.61 -6.97
C ASP A 22 -14.28 -17.55 -8.17
N SER A 23 -14.03 -18.84 -7.94
CA SER A 23 -13.96 -19.85 -8.99
C SER A 23 -15.26 -20.04 -9.77
N GLU A 24 -16.39 -19.74 -9.13
CA GLU A 24 -17.72 -19.84 -9.75
C GLU A 24 -18.15 -18.56 -10.48
N ASN A 25 -17.27 -17.55 -10.47
CA ASN A 25 -17.50 -16.25 -11.11
C ASN A 25 -18.79 -15.57 -10.63
N LEU A 26 -18.99 -15.56 -9.33
CA LEU A 26 -20.17 -14.98 -8.70
C LEU A 26 -20.08 -13.45 -8.55
N GLY A 27 -18.87 -12.89 -8.68
CA GLY A 27 -18.59 -11.47 -8.46
C GLY A 27 -18.33 -11.11 -7.00
N TYR A 28 -18.32 -12.09 -6.11
CA TYR A 28 -18.02 -11.90 -4.69
C TYR A 28 -17.40 -13.14 -4.09
N VAL A 29 -16.75 -12.98 -2.95
CA VAL A 29 -16.26 -14.07 -2.11
C VAL A 29 -16.83 -13.86 -0.70
N ASP A 30 -16.77 -14.88 0.16
CA ASP A 30 -17.15 -14.68 1.56
C ASP A 30 -16.04 -13.96 2.34
N ILE A 31 -16.34 -13.55 3.56
CA ILE A 31 -15.39 -12.81 4.40
C ILE A 31 -14.13 -13.63 4.67
N LYS A 32 -14.30 -14.93 4.93
CA LYS A 32 -13.18 -15.83 5.20
C LYS A 32 -12.22 -15.90 4.02
N ASP A 33 -12.76 -15.99 2.81
CA ASP A 33 -11.94 -15.99 1.59
C ASP A 33 -11.29 -14.64 1.36
N SER A 34 -11.96 -13.53 1.67
CA SER A 34 -11.36 -12.21 1.53
C SER A 34 -10.14 -12.05 2.44
N LEU A 35 -10.20 -12.60 3.66
CA LEU A 35 -9.04 -12.58 4.56
C LEU A 35 -7.91 -13.48 4.04
N LYS A 36 -8.23 -14.60 3.40
CA LYS A 36 -7.23 -15.45 2.74
C LYS A 36 -6.57 -14.76 1.57
N ILE A 37 -7.31 -13.96 0.81
CA ILE A 37 -6.75 -13.15 -0.27
C ILE A 37 -5.72 -12.16 0.30
N LEU A 38 -6.05 -11.48 1.41
CA LEU A 38 -5.10 -10.60 2.09
C LEU A 38 -3.83 -11.34 2.51
N ALA A 39 -3.99 -12.53 3.08
CA ALA A 39 -2.84 -13.34 3.48
C ALA A 39 -1.97 -13.72 2.28
N SER A 40 -2.58 -14.01 1.14
CA SER A 40 -1.88 -14.29 -0.12
C SER A 40 -1.08 -13.09 -0.63
N LEU A 41 -1.53 -11.87 -0.28
CA LEU A 41 -0.83 -10.64 -0.60
C LEU A 41 0.26 -10.28 0.42
N GLY A 42 0.50 -11.15 1.40
CA GLY A 42 1.52 -10.95 2.42
C GLY A 42 1.07 -10.13 3.62
N LYS A 43 -0.23 -9.91 3.78
CA LYS A 43 -0.78 -9.08 4.87
C LYS A 43 -1.20 -9.98 6.02
N LYS A 44 -0.52 -9.86 7.16
CA LYS A 44 -0.91 -10.54 8.38
C LYS A 44 -1.61 -9.52 9.27
N LEU A 45 -2.88 -9.79 9.58
CA LEU A 45 -3.69 -8.90 10.40
C LEU A 45 -3.89 -9.52 11.78
N ASP A 46 -3.89 -8.68 12.80
CA ASP A 46 -4.40 -9.08 14.10
C ASP A 46 -5.94 -9.02 14.10
N ILE A 47 -6.56 -9.41 15.20
CA ILE A 47 -8.04 -9.49 15.27
C ILE A 47 -8.68 -8.10 15.10
N GLU A 48 -8.06 -7.06 15.64
CA GLU A 48 -8.57 -5.70 15.52
C GLU A 48 -8.50 -5.21 14.08
N GLU A 49 -7.39 -5.43 13.41
CA GLU A 49 -7.19 -5.07 12.01
C GLU A 49 -8.14 -5.86 11.09
N GLU A 50 -8.36 -7.15 11.36
CA GLU A 50 -9.34 -7.95 10.64
C GLU A 50 -10.75 -7.37 10.75
N ASN A 51 -11.14 -6.98 11.95
CA ASN A 51 -12.46 -6.38 12.19
C ASN A 51 -12.59 -5.04 11.45
N ASP A 52 -11.55 -4.23 11.45
CA ASP A 52 -11.53 -2.96 10.71
C ASP A 52 -11.69 -3.21 9.21
N PHE A 53 -10.96 -4.17 8.68
CA PHE A 53 -11.06 -4.54 7.27
C PHE A 53 -12.47 -5.02 6.91
N ILE A 54 -13.04 -5.91 7.72
CA ILE A 54 -14.40 -6.44 7.50
C ILE A 54 -15.43 -5.31 7.51
N THR A 55 -15.28 -4.35 8.41
CA THR A 55 -16.18 -3.19 8.49
C THR A 55 -16.14 -2.34 7.21
N ILE A 56 -14.96 -2.24 6.59
CA ILE A 56 -14.81 -1.49 5.34
C ILE A 56 -15.38 -2.25 4.15
N VAL A 57 -15.08 -3.55 4.04
CA VAL A 57 -15.44 -4.35 2.86
C VAL A 57 -16.87 -4.88 2.90
N ASP A 58 -17.45 -5.02 4.08
CA ASP A 58 -18.82 -5.53 4.26
C ASP A 58 -19.57 -4.70 5.31
N PRO A 59 -19.79 -3.40 5.06
CA PRO A 59 -20.42 -2.50 6.05
C PRO A 59 -21.86 -2.89 6.38
N LYS A 60 -22.54 -3.60 5.48
CA LYS A 60 -23.94 -4.03 5.67
C LYS A 60 -24.05 -5.40 6.29
N ASN A 61 -22.94 -6.03 6.64
CA ASN A 61 -22.89 -7.36 7.25
C ASN A 61 -23.64 -8.42 6.44
N THR A 62 -23.38 -8.44 5.13
CA THR A 62 -24.00 -9.40 4.20
C THR A 62 -23.27 -10.73 4.16
N GLY A 63 -22.04 -10.80 4.65
CA GLY A 63 -21.16 -11.95 4.53
C GLY A 63 -20.50 -12.09 3.16
N ARG A 64 -20.69 -11.12 2.27
CA ARG A 64 -20.18 -11.14 0.90
C ARG A 64 -19.29 -9.93 0.63
N VAL A 65 -18.16 -10.20 0.00
CA VAL A 65 -17.17 -9.17 -0.36
C VAL A 65 -17.02 -9.14 -1.87
N THR A 66 -17.45 -8.07 -2.51
CA THR A 66 -17.26 -7.89 -3.95
C THR A 66 -15.82 -7.47 -4.23
N LYS A 67 -15.38 -7.63 -5.47
CA LYS A 67 -14.04 -7.19 -5.89
C LYS A 67 -13.84 -5.69 -5.62
N GLU A 68 -14.83 -4.87 -5.95
CA GLU A 68 -14.77 -3.42 -5.70
C GLU A 68 -14.61 -3.10 -4.22
N SER A 69 -15.40 -3.77 -3.36
CA SER A 69 -15.32 -3.58 -1.91
C SER A 69 -13.96 -4.02 -1.37
N PHE A 70 -13.43 -5.14 -1.87
CA PHE A 70 -12.11 -5.63 -1.47
C PHE A 70 -11.02 -4.62 -1.83
N ILE A 71 -11.04 -4.13 -3.07
CA ILE A 71 -10.05 -3.13 -3.54
C ILE A 71 -10.15 -1.86 -2.71
N ARG A 72 -11.36 -1.38 -2.42
CA ARG A 72 -11.57 -0.20 -1.57
C ARG A 72 -10.98 -0.39 -0.18
N GLY A 73 -11.26 -1.53 0.46
CA GLY A 73 -10.72 -1.84 1.78
C GLY A 73 -9.21 -1.95 1.77
N PHE A 74 -8.65 -2.57 0.74
CA PHE A 74 -7.21 -2.69 0.58
C PHE A 74 -6.55 -1.31 0.41
N GLU A 75 -7.10 -0.47 -0.44
CA GLU A 75 -6.57 0.87 -0.66
C GLU A 75 -6.67 1.72 0.61
N ASP A 76 -7.79 1.63 1.31
CA ASP A 76 -8.00 2.40 2.54
C ASP A 76 -7.00 2.04 3.63
N MET A 77 -6.67 0.76 3.77
CA MET A 77 -5.75 0.29 4.81
C MET A 77 -4.28 0.34 4.41
N TYR A 78 -3.96 0.15 3.14
CA TYR A 78 -2.59 -0.12 2.71
C TYR A 78 -2.03 0.84 1.67
N THR A 79 -2.80 1.84 1.21
CA THR A 79 -2.26 2.86 0.33
C THR A 79 -2.15 4.19 1.05
N LEU A 80 -1.24 5.00 0.56
CA LEU A 80 -1.08 6.37 1.04
C LEU A 80 -2.17 7.26 0.43
N PRO A 81 -2.53 8.36 1.12
CA PRO A 81 -3.43 9.35 0.53
C PRO A 81 -2.93 9.83 -0.84
N LYS A 82 -3.85 10.01 -1.77
CA LYS A 82 -3.52 10.38 -3.14
C LYS A 82 -2.68 11.65 -3.26
N ASP A 83 -3.02 12.66 -2.48
CA ASP A 83 -2.28 13.94 -2.49
C ASP A 83 -0.83 13.73 -2.04
N PHE A 84 -0.62 12.91 -1.03
CA PHE A 84 0.71 12.58 -0.54
C PHE A 84 1.51 11.81 -1.59
N LEU A 85 0.88 10.87 -2.28
CA LEU A 85 1.54 10.11 -3.36
C LEU A 85 1.98 11.04 -4.50
N GLN A 86 1.19 12.04 -4.83
CA GLN A 86 1.57 13.03 -5.84
C GLN A 86 2.78 13.84 -5.42
N GLU A 87 2.85 14.26 -4.17
CA GLU A 87 4.01 14.98 -3.64
C GLU A 87 5.27 14.13 -3.66
N VAL A 88 5.15 12.85 -3.28
CA VAL A 88 6.26 11.90 -3.34
C VAL A 88 6.73 11.73 -4.78
N GLU A 89 5.81 11.58 -5.73
CA GLU A 89 6.15 11.43 -7.14
C GLU A 89 6.88 12.66 -7.68
N GLN A 90 6.41 13.86 -7.32
CA GLN A 90 7.08 15.10 -7.71
C GLN A 90 8.48 15.19 -7.12
N ALA A 91 8.65 14.79 -5.85
CA ALA A 91 9.98 14.77 -5.23
C ALA A 91 10.92 13.82 -5.95
N PHE A 92 10.44 12.63 -6.34
CA PHE A 92 11.26 11.69 -7.09
C PHE A 92 11.66 12.26 -8.46
N LYS A 93 10.74 12.91 -9.16
CA LYS A 93 11.06 13.57 -10.45
C LYS A 93 12.08 14.69 -10.28
N PHE A 94 12.00 15.44 -9.20
CA PHE A 94 12.91 16.56 -8.94
C PHE A 94 14.32 16.07 -8.60
N PHE A 95 14.45 15.05 -7.76
CA PHE A 95 15.76 14.58 -7.28
C PHE A 95 16.35 13.43 -8.09
N ASP A 96 15.54 12.76 -8.91
CA ASP A 96 15.99 11.64 -9.74
C ASP A 96 16.41 12.13 -11.12
N HIS A 97 17.57 12.75 -11.18
CA HIS A 97 18.10 13.34 -12.42
C HIS A 97 18.42 12.30 -13.51
N GLU A 98 18.65 11.06 -13.12
CA GLU A 98 19.04 10.00 -14.04
C GLU A 98 17.89 9.08 -14.44
N GLY A 99 16.70 9.30 -13.90
CA GLY A 99 15.52 8.47 -14.19
C GLY A 99 15.58 7.06 -13.62
N GLU A 100 16.34 6.86 -12.55
CA GLU A 100 16.51 5.55 -11.91
C GLU A 100 15.43 5.19 -10.90
N GLY A 101 14.53 6.12 -10.59
CA GLY A 101 13.48 5.92 -9.59
C GLY A 101 13.99 5.90 -8.15
N LYS A 102 15.07 6.64 -7.89
CA LYS A 102 15.71 6.73 -6.56
C LYS A 102 15.90 8.17 -6.13
N ILE A 103 15.73 8.42 -4.82
CA ILE A 103 16.06 9.72 -4.23
C ILE A 103 16.87 9.54 -2.94
N PRO A 104 17.60 10.58 -2.51
CA PRO A 104 18.28 10.52 -1.21
C PRO A 104 17.29 10.33 -0.08
N CYS A 105 17.60 9.40 0.82
CA CYS A 105 16.76 9.08 1.97
C CYS A 105 16.46 10.33 2.82
N LYS A 106 17.44 11.21 2.99
CA LYS A 106 17.27 12.44 3.77
C LYS A 106 16.19 13.35 3.21
N GLN A 107 16.08 13.45 1.89
CA GLN A 107 15.07 14.28 1.23
C GLN A 107 13.68 13.69 1.43
N LEU A 108 13.55 12.37 1.32
CA LEU A 108 12.27 11.71 1.56
C LEU A 108 11.84 11.83 3.01
N LYS A 109 12.76 11.71 3.98
CA LYS A 109 12.45 11.91 5.39
C LYS A 109 11.91 13.31 5.65
N LYS A 110 12.53 14.35 5.09
CA LYS A 110 12.06 15.72 5.24
C LYS A 110 10.66 15.90 4.68
N LEU A 111 10.40 15.31 3.52
CA LEU A 111 9.07 15.35 2.90
C LEU A 111 8.01 14.72 3.80
N LEU A 112 8.28 13.55 4.35
CA LEU A 112 7.37 12.83 5.23
C LEU A 112 7.09 13.60 6.51
N ILE A 113 8.11 14.15 7.16
CA ILE A 113 7.97 14.89 8.41
C ILE A 113 7.20 16.20 8.19
N ASN A 114 7.49 16.92 7.10
CA ASN A 114 6.89 18.22 6.84
C ASN A 114 5.43 18.14 6.37
N ASN A 115 5.07 17.11 5.63
CA ASN A 115 3.76 17.01 4.99
C ASN A 115 2.77 16.09 5.72
N SER A 116 3.23 15.36 6.72
CA SER A 116 2.36 14.48 7.48
C SER A 116 2.19 15.00 8.90
N LYS A 117 0.94 15.25 9.28
CA LYS A 117 0.58 15.60 10.65
C LYS A 117 0.44 14.36 11.54
N GLU A 118 0.37 13.19 10.93
CA GLU A 118 0.12 11.92 11.61
C GLU A 118 1.41 11.19 12.01
N TYR A 119 2.54 11.51 11.35
CA TYR A 119 3.79 10.78 11.56
C TYR A 119 4.81 11.66 12.26
N LYS A 120 5.31 11.16 13.36
CA LYS A 120 6.39 11.80 14.12
C LYS A 120 7.73 11.41 13.53
N GLU A 121 8.76 12.21 13.81
CA GLU A 121 10.12 11.93 13.38
C GLU A 121 10.59 10.53 13.78
N GLU A 122 10.24 10.08 14.97
CA GLU A 122 10.60 8.75 15.47
C GLU A 122 9.98 7.64 14.62
N ASP A 123 8.71 7.79 14.24
CA ASP A 123 8.00 6.82 13.41
C ASP A 123 8.63 6.72 12.02
N VAL A 124 8.99 7.85 11.44
CA VAL A 124 9.66 7.92 10.15
C VAL A 124 11.03 7.27 10.22
N ASN A 125 11.79 7.54 11.28
CA ASN A 125 13.12 6.95 11.47
C ASN A 125 13.05 5.43 11.60
N GLN A 126 12.05 4.89 12.30
CA GLN A 126 11.86 3.45 12.41
C GLN A 126 11.52 2.83 11.05
N LEU A 127 10.66 3.46 10.28
CA LEU A 127 10.33 3.00 8.94
C LEU A 127 11.59 2.90 8.08
N PHE A 128 12.43 3.91 8.10
CA PHE A 128 13.64 3.93 7.28
C PHE A 128 14.71 2.92 7.72
N LYS A 129 14.66 2.45 8.97
CA LYS A 129 15.54 1.37 9.43
C LYS A 129 15.19 0.02 8.80
N THR A 130 13.92 -0.18 8.45
CA THR A 130 13.46 -1.43 7.85
C THR A 130 13.60 -1.45 6.34
N LEU A 131 13.78 -0.30 5.71
CA LEU A 131 13.97 -0.21 4.27
C LEU A 131 15.43 -0.53 3.91
N ASN A 132 15.61 -1.28 2.83
CA ASN A 132 16.93 -1.57 2.30
C ASN A 132 17.42 -0.39 1.48
N LEU A 133 18.32 0.41 2.06
CA LEU A 133 18.97 1.51 1.36
C LEU A 133 20.15 0.97 0.56
N ASP A 134 20.45 1.61 -0.57
CA ASP A 134 21.68 1.29 -1.28
C ASP A 134 22.89 1.91 -0.56
N GLU A 135 24.10 1.64 -1.07
CA GLU A 135 25.36 2.09 -0.45
C GLU A 135 25.45 3.62 -0.35
N ASP A 136 24.78 4.34 -1.24
CA ASP A 136 24.79 5.78 -1.30
C ASP A 136 23.72 6.45 -0.45
N GLY A 137 22.87 5.65 0.22
CA GLY A 137 21.77 6.15 1.04
C GLY A 137 20.56 6.63 0.24
N TYR A 138 20.37 6.08 -0.94
CA TYR A 138 19.20 6.36 -1.78
C TYR A 138 18.12 5.33 -1.55
N ILE A 139 16.87 5.75 -1.73
CA ILE A 139 15.73 4.85 -1.61
C ILE A 139 15.01 4.75 -2.96
N ASN A 140 14.60 3.53 -3.31
CA ASN A 140 13.84 3.27 -4.53
C ASN A 140 12.36 3.57 -4.31
N ILE A 141 11.73 4.27 -5.25
CA ILE A 141 10.31 4.65 -5.16
C ILE A 141 9.38 3.43 -5.05
N LYS A 142 9.67 2.38 -5.81
CA LYS A 142 8.86 1.16 -5.79
C LYS A 142 8.89 0.49 -4.43
N GLN A 143 10.06 0.38 -3.83
CA GLN A 143 10.23 -0.16 -2.48
C GLN A 143 9.48 0.67 -1.46
N PHE A 144 9.60 1.99 -1.51
CA PHE A 144 8.92 2.90 -0.61
C PHE A 144 7.40 2.72 -0.67
N VAL A 145 6.83 2.75 -1.87
CA VAL A 145 5.36 2.63 -2.05
C VAL A 145 4.85 1.28 -1.58
N ASN A 146 5.61 0.21 -1.84
CA ASN A 146 5.18 -1.15 -1.47
C ASN A 146 5.33 -1.46 0.01
N GLU A 147 6.31 -0.88 0.69
CA GLU A 147 6.58 -1.16 2.10
C GLU A 147 5.93 -0.18 3.07
N TRP A 148 5.45 0.95 2.58
CA TRP A 148 4.75 1.91 3.42
C TRP A 148 3.46 1.30 3.98
N LYS A 149 3.13 1.61 5.23
CA LYS A 149 1.97 1.08 5.97
C LYS A 149 2.00 -0.41 6.33
N PHE A 150 3.14 -1.08 6.16
CA PHE A 150 3.27 -2.48 6.59
C PHE A 150 4.08 -2.62 7.89
N GLN A 151 4.26 -1.53 8.56
CA GLN A 151 5.00 -1.47 9.80
C GLN A 151 4.09 -1.63 11.00
#